data_c2dea4159319e8ee803780c48fbb2975
#
_entry.id   c2dea4159319e8ee803780c48fbb2975
#
_cell.length_a   1.000
_cell.length_b   1.000
_cell.length_c   1.000
_cell.angle_alpha   90.00
_cell.angle_beta   90.00
_cell.angle_gamma   90.00
#
_symmetry.space_group_name_H-M   'P 1'
#
loop_
_entity.id
_entity.type
_entity.pdbx_description
1 polymer ?
#
loop_
_entity_poly.entity_id
_entity_poly.type
_entity_poly.pdbx_seq_one_letter_code
_entity_poly.pdbx_strand_id
1 'polypeptide(L)'
;MPQKDLVLILARDLADKLASAAFVVDRDGTLVYFNERCGEILGRTFAEVGEMKMDDWSTRFSPTTFEDEPIPPEDLALVRAINEHVPVHEKIRIRSADGASRGIAVTALPFFARRDEFVGAMAVFWEHGEDEGKGRASP
;
A
#
# COMPACT_ATOMS: atom_id res chain seq x y z
N MET A 1 -2.20 11.47 24.85
CA MET A 1 -1.64 10.90 23.61
C MET A 1 -1.74 11.91 22.50
N PRO A 2 -0.66 12.16 21.76
CA PRO A 2 -0.73 13.10 20.66
C PRO A 2 -1.73 12.64 19.60
N GLN A 3 -2.36 13.58 18.94
CA GLN A 3 -3.37 13.27 17.92
C GLN A 3 -2.80 12.43 16.78
N LYS A 4 -1.57 12.70 16.38
CA LYS A 4 -0.97 11.96 15.27
C LYS A 4 -0.81 10.49 15.62
N ASP A 5 -0.45 10.17 16.87
CA ASP A 5 -0.34 8.79 17.28
C ASP A 5 -1.71 8.12 17.29
N LEU A 6 -2.73 8.86 17.72
CA LEU A 6 -4.08 8.32 17.72
C LEU A 6 -4.55 8.00 16.31
N VAL A 7 -4.25 8.88 15.33
CA VAL A 7 -4.64 8.63 13.95
C VAL A 7 -4.03 7.33 13.44
N LEU A 8 -2.75 7.09 13.73
CA LEU A 8 -2.10 5.86 13.28
C LEU A 8 -2.64 4.63 13.99
N ILE A 9 -2.98 4.75 15.27
CA ILE A 9 -3.60 3.63 16.00
C ILE A 9 -4.94 3.28 15.36
N LEU A 10 -5.74 4.29 15.04
CA LEU A 10 -7.04 4.07 14.42
C LEU A 10 -6.89 3.51 13.01
N ALA A 11 -5.86 3.94 12.29
CA ALA A 11 -5.60 3.40 10.95
C ALA A 11 -5.26 1.92 11.01
N ARG A 12 -4.44 1.51 11.98
CA ARG A 12 -4.12 0.10 12.14
C ARG A 12 -5.35 -0.71 12.52
N ASP A 13 -6.19 -0.17 13.40
CA ASP A 13 -7.40 -0.84 13.81
C ASP A 13 -8.35 -0.99 12.62
N LEU A 14 -8.47 0.03 11.79
CA LEU A 14 -9.27 -0.05 10.59
C LEU A 14 -8.70 -1.09 9.62
N ALA A 15 -7.39 -1.07 9.42
CA ALA A 15 -6.75 -2.02 8.51
C ALA A 15 -7.04 -3.46 8.91
N ASP A 16 -7.04 -3.74 10.22
CA ASP A 16 -7.31 -5.08 10.71
C ASP A 16 -8.72 -5.55 10.37
N LYS A 17 -9.64 -4.63 10.17
CA LYS A 17 -11.02 -4.97 9.91
C LYS A 17 -11.39 -4.98 8.44
N LEU A 18 -10.46 -4.61 7.58
CA LEU A 18 -10.73 -4.59 6.14
C LEU A 18 -10.55 -5.96 5.54
N ALA A 19 -11.42 -6.30 4.61
CA ALA A 19 -11.28 -7.54 3.84
C ALA A 19 -10.21 -7.39 2.77
N SER A 20 -9.90 -6.17 2.36
CA SER A 20 -8.87 -5.91 1.37
C SER A 20 -7.52 -5.74 2.04
N ALA A 21 -6.44 -5.97 1.31
CA ALA A 21 -5.10 -5.75 1.82
C ALA A 21 -4.91 -4.28 2.18
N ALA A 22 -4.28 -4.01 3.29
CA ALA A 22 -4.02 -2.65 3.74
C ALA A 22 -2.64 -2.56 4.39
N PHE A 23 -1.98 -1.43 4.15
CA PHE A 23 -0.57 -1.22 4.45
C PHE A 23 -0.50 0.22 5.00
N VAL A 24 -0.01 0.39 6.19
CA VAL A 24 -0.02 1.69 6.89
C VAL A 24 1.40 2.17 7.09
N VAL A 25 1.66 3.44 6.75
CA VAL A 25 2.97 4.07 6.96
C VAL A 25 2.80 5.30 7.83
N ASP A 26 3.86 5.66 8.52
CA ASP A 26 3.88 6.88 9.33
C ASP A 26 4.30 8.08 8.46
N ARG A 27 4.50 9.23 9.11
CA ARG A 27 4.79 10.47 8.37
C ARG A 27 6.15 10.42 7.64
N ASP A 28 7.05 9.57 8.08
CA ASP A 28 8.35 9.42 7.43
C ASP A 28 8.31 8.37 6.34
N GLY A 29 7.17 7.76 6.11
CA GLY A 29 7.04 6.71 5.12
C GLY A 29 7.45 5.34 5.61
N THR A 30 7.73 5.20 6.91
CA THR A 30 8.08 3.90 7.46
C THR A 30 6.82 3.04 7.56
N LEU A 31 6.87 1.83 7.02
CA LEU A 31 5.79 0.87 7.15
C LEU A 31 5.69 0.49 8.61
N VAL A 32 4.53 0.71 9.22
CA VAL A 32 4.33 0.42 10.62
C VAL A 32 3.33 -0.72 10.83
N TYR A 33 2.58 -1.10 9.81
CA TYR A 33 1.66 -2.22 9.91
C TYR A 33 1.12 -2.61 8.54
N PHE A 34 0.87 -3.91 8.34
CA PHE A 34 -0.02 -4.34 7.27
C PHE A 34 -0.87 -5.49 7.80
N ASN A 35 -2.06 -5.63 7.23
CA ASN A 35 -3.01 -6.62 7.76
C ASN A 35 -2.76 -8.01 7.17
N GLU A 36 -3.53 -8.97 7.65
CA GLU A 36 -3.36 -10.37 7.26
C GLU A 36 -3.55 -10.55 5.75
N ARG A 37 -4.55 -9.87 5.18
CA ARG A 37 -4.80 -10.00 3.73
C ARG A 37 -3.61 -9.50 2.93
N CYS A 38 -2.98 -8.42 3.37
CA CYS A 38 -1.78 -7.92 2.71
C CYS A 38 -0.67 -8.97 2.79
N GLY A 39 -0.51 -9.59 3.96
CA GLY A 39 0.49 -10.64 4.11
C GLY A 39 0.25 -11.81 3.19
N GLU A 40 -1.01 -12.18 2.95
CA GLU A 40 -1.32 -13.25 2.01
C GLU A 40 -0.88 -12.93 0.60
N ILE A 41 -1.12 -11.69 0.18
CA ILE A 41 -0.73 -11.28 -1.17
C ILE A 41 0.78 -11.17 -1.30
N LEU A 42 1.44 -10.61 -0.29
CA LEU A 42 2.88 -10.43 -0.34
C LEU A 42 3.66 -11.70 -0.06
N GLY A 43 3.04 -12.67 0.60
CA GLY A 43 3.70 -13.92 0.93
C GLY A 43 4.45 -13.92 2.25
N ARG A 44 4.22 -12.89 3.08
CA ARG A 44 4.86 -12.77 4.40
C ARG A 44 3.94 -12.08 5.35
N THR A 45 4.03 -12.41 6.63
CA THR A 45 3.23 -11.72 7.65
C THR A 45 3.98 -10.52 8.18
N PHE A 46 3.25 -9.58 8.78
CA PHE A 46 3.89 -8.43 9.40
C PHE A 46 4.77 -8.87 10.57
N ALA A 47 4.37 -9.93 11.29
CA ALA A 47 5.20 -10.45 12.37
C ALA A 47 6.57 -10.91 11.86
N GLU A 48 6.62 -11.44 10.64
CA GLU A 48 7.88 -11.87 10.05
C GLU A 48 8.72 -10.71 9.54
N VAL A 49 8.07 -9.70 8.97
CA VAL A 49 8.76 -8.63 8.28
C VAL A 49 9.11 -7.48 9.20
N GLY A 50 8.18 -7.12 10.08
CA GLY A 50 8.34 -5.97 10.95
C GLY A 50 8.26 -4.66 10.21
N GLU A 51 8.70 -3.60 10.86
CA GLU A 51 8.70 -2.27 10.24
C GLU A 51 9.73 -2.21 9.13
N MET A 52 9.40 -1.45 8.08
CA MET A 52 10.29 -1.29 6.94
C MET A 52 10.33 0.16 6.52
N LYS A 53 11.51 0.65 6.22
CA LYS A 53 11.66 2.01 5.72
C LYS A 53 11.17 2.09 4.28
N MET A 54 10.85 3.30 3.85
CA MET A 54 10.29 3.51 2.52
C MET A 54 11.21 3.00 1.43
N ASP A 55 12.53 3.20 1.57
CA ASP A 55 13.48 2.71 0.56
C ASP A 55 13.40 1.20 0.39
N ASP A 56 13.07 0.48 1.46
CA ASP A 56 12.99 -0.96 1.42
C ASP A 56 11.66 -1.42 0.81
N TRP A 57 10.52 -0.98 1.37
CA TRP A 57 9.25 -1.51 0.86
C TRP A 57 8.94 -1.01 -0.56
N SER A 58 9.43 0.16 -0.93
CA SER A 58 9.11 0.69 -2.26
C SER A 58 9.81 -0.06 -3.38
N THR A 59 10.83 -0.86 -3.06
CA THR A 59 11.56 -1.61 -4.07
C THR A 59 11.47 -3.12 -3.88
N ARG A 60 11.09 -3.57 -2.70
CA ARG A 60 11.17 -4.98 -2.34
C ARG A 60 10.35 -5.90 -3.24
N PHE A 61 9.20 -5.43 -3.69
CA PHE A 61 8.29 -6.28 -4.45
C PHE A 61 8.33 -6.01 -5.95
N SER A 62 9.40 -5.34 -6.39
CA SER A 62 9.67 -5.12 -7.82
C SER A 62 8.45 -4.61 -8.59
N PRO A 63 7.90 -3.45 -8.17
CA PRO A 63 6.70 -2.95 -8.84
C PRO A 63 6.98 -2.59 -10.30
N THR A 64 6.07 -2.98 -11.18
CA THR A 64 6.19 -2.67 -12.60
C THR A 64 4.82 -2.25 -13.14
N THR A 65 4.85 -1.63 -14.31
CA THR A 65 3.61 -1.41 -15.05
C THR A 65 3.14 -2.73 -15.63
N PHE A 66 1.95 -2.75 -16.22
CA PHE A 66 1.46 -3.95 -16.89
C PHE A 66 2.24 -4.24 -18.18
N GLU A 67 3.06 -3.30 -18.64
CA GLU A 67 3.99 -3.52 -19.75
C GLU A 67 5.36 -3.94 -19.27
N ASP A 68 5.47 -4.32 -18.00
CA ASP A 68 6.71 -4.82 -17.39
C ASP A 68 7.81 -3.78 -17.25
N GLU A 69 7.46 -2.51 -17.27
CA GLU A 69 8.44 -1.46 -17.05
C GLU A 69 8.56 -1.18 -15.57
N PRO A 70 9.77 -1.13 -15.03
CA PRO A 70 9.93 -0.84 -13.60
C PRO A 70 9.34 0.52 -13.24
N ILE A 71 8.73 0.60 -12.07
CA ILE A 71 8.16 1.85 -11.59
C ILE A 71 9.15 2.44 -10.59
N PRO A 72 9.66 3.66 -10.83
CA PRO A 72 10.54 4.29 -9.84
C PRO A 72 9.79 4.49 -8.53
N PRO A 73 10.46 4.41 -7.39
CA PRO A 73 9.77 4.54 -6.10
C PRO A 73 8.92 5.82 -6.00
N GLU A 74 9.42 6.93 -6.53
CA GLU A 74 8.70 8.20 -6.42
C GLU A 74 7.37 8.20 -7.18
N ASP A 75 7.16 7.25 -8.09
CA ASP A 75 5.93 7.19 -8.87
C ASP A 75 4.90 6.22 -8.28
N LEU A 76 5.24 5.50 -7.23
CA LEU A 76 4.27 4.61 -6.60
C LEU A 76 3.18 5.38 -5.91
N ALA A 77 1.95 4.85 -5.94
CA ALA A 77 0.79 5.55 -5.39
C ALA A 77 1.01 5.98 -3.95
N LEU A 78 1.53 5.09 -3.12
CA LEU A 78 1.70 5.41 -1.71
C LEU A 78 2.76 6.48 -1.51
N VAL A 79 3.87 6.42 -2.25
CA VAL A 79 4.92 7.43 -2.15
C VAL A 79 4.38 8.78 -2.63
N ARG A 80 3.58 8.78 -3.68
CA ARG A 80 2.98 10.02 -4.17
C ARG A 80 1.99 10.61 -3.15
N ALA A 81 1.19 9.75 -2.50
CA ALA A 81 0.28 10.24 -1.47
C ALA A 81 1.04 10.86 -0.31
N ILE A 82 2.18 10.27 0.07
CA ILE A 82 3.01 10.82 1.12
C ILE A 82 3.59 12.17 0.72
N ASN A 83 4.08 12.28 -0.50
CA ASN A 83 4.77 13.51 -0.94
C ASN A 83 3.82 14.62 -1.33
N GLU A 84 2.69 14.27 -1.93
CA GLU A 84 1.76 15.27 -2.46
C GLU A 84 0.56 15.51 -1.56
N HIS A 85 0.36 14.65 -0.57
CA HIS A 85 -0.73 14.77 0.40
C HIS A 85 -2.11 14.70 -0.25
N VAL A 86 -2.24 13.88 -1.28
CA VAL A 86 -3.52 13.69 -2.00
C VAL A 86 -3.77 12.20 -2.19
N PRO A 87 -5.02 11.78 -2.36
CA PRO A 87 -5.28 10.39 -2.71
C PRO A 87 -4.77 10.07 -4.10
N VAL A 88 -4.27 8.85 -4.28
CA VAL A 88 -3.72 8.41 -5.56
C VAL A 88 -4.20 6.99 -5.82
N HIS A 89 -4.56 6.70 -7.06
CA HIS A 89 -4.99 5.35 -7.45
C HIS A 89 -4.17 4.90 -8.65
N GLU A 90 -3.77 3.64 -8.66
CA GLU A 90 -3.02 3.09 -9.80
C GLU A 90 -3.21 1.59 -9.90
N LYS A 91 -2.85 1.03 -11.04
CA LYS A 91 -2.84 -0.41 -11.27
C LYS A 91 -1.43 -0.79 -11.66
N ILE A 92 -0.86 -1.76 -10.96
CA ILE A 92 0.53 -2.14 -11.17
C ILE A 92 0.67 -3.64 -10.99
N ARG A 93 1.84 -4.16 -11.25
CA ARG A 93 2.20 -5.52 -10.90
C ARG A 93 3.24 -5.50 -9.81
N ILE A 94 3.17 -6.47 -8.93
CA ILE A 94 4.21 -6.68 -7.93
C ILE A 94 4.64 -8.14 -7.99
N ARG A 95 5.79 -8.42 -7.41
CA ARG A 95 6.26 -9.79 -7.28
C ARG A 95 6.22 -10.16 -5.81
N SER A 96 5.46 -11.16 -5.47
CA SER A 96 5.36 -11.58 -4.08
C SER A 96 6.59 -12.39 -3.67
N ALA A 97 6.69 -12.71 -2.38
CA ALA A 97 7.87 -13.37 -1.84
C ALA A 97 8.14 -14.72 -2.49
N ASP A 98 7.10 -15.40 -2.98
CA ASP A 98 7.25 -16.69 -3.65
C ASP A 98 7.65 -16.55 -5.12
N GLY A 99 7.90 -15.33 -5.59
CA GLY A 99 8.28 -15.07 -6.97
C GLY A 99 7.14 -14.91 -7.94
N ALA A 100 5.90 -15.09 -7.49
CA ALA A 100 4.76 -14.95 -8.38
C ALA A 100 4.49 -13.49 -8.70
N SER A 101 4.19 -13.20 -9.95
CA SER A 101 3.80 -11.87 -10.37
C SER A 101 2.30 -11.70 -10.17
N ARG A 102 1.88 -10.59 -9.59
CA ARG A 102 0.46 -10.33 -9.33
C ARG A 102 0.11 -8.93 -9.77
N GLY A 103 -1.00 -8.82 -10.48
CA GLY A 103 -1.57 -7.50 -10.79
C GLY A 103 -2.41 -7.04 -9.63
N ILE A 104 -2.25 -5.78 -9.24
CA ILE A 104 -3.03 -5.22 -8.14
C ILE A 104 -3.51 -3.83 -8.51
N ALA A 105 -4.65 -3.46 -7.93
CA ALA A 105 -5.15 -2.09 -7.98
C ALA A 105 -4.92 -1.51 -6.59
N VAL A 106 -4.37 -0.31 -6.52
CA VAL A 106 -3.97 0.32 -5.27
C VAL A 106 -4.63 1.68 -5.15
N THR A 107 -5.21 1.95 -4.00
CA THR A 107 -5.63 3.30 -3.63
C THR A 107 -4.83 3.70 -2.41
N ALA A 108 -4.12 4.81 -2.50
CA ALA A 108 -3.35 5.34 -1.38
C ALA A 108 -3.96 6.65 -0.94
N LEU A 109 -4.03 6.86 0.36
CA LEU A 109 -4.63 8.07 0.91
C LEU A 109 -3.83 8.57 2.09
N PRO A 110 -3.68 9.89 2.22
CA PRO A 110 -2.95 10.47 3.34
C PRO A 110 -3.86 10.67 4.53
N PHE A 111 -3.27 10.68 5.72
CA PHE A 111 -3.99 10.97 6.96
C PHE A 111 -3.50 12.27 7.56
N PHE A 112 -4.41 13.00 8.18
CA PHE A 112 -4.09 14.26 8.83
C PHE A 112 -4.64 14.25 10.25
N ALA A 113 -3.86 14.75 11.21
CA ALA A 113 -4.30 14.82 12.60
C ALA A 113 -5.12 16.06 12.86
N ARG A 114 -4.77 17.15 12.21
CA ARG A 114 -5.50 18.39 12.27
C ARG A 114 -5.67 18.82 10.84
N ARG A 115 -6.12 20.04 10.64
CA ARG A 115 -6.45 20.52 9.31
C ARG A 115 -5.51 20.04 8.24
N ASP A 116 -4.21 20.25 8.43
CA ASP A 116 -3.22 19.92 7.42
C ASP A 116 -1.95 19.34 8.00
N GLU A 117 -2.02 18.80 9.23
CA GLU A 117 -0.85 18.16 9.81
C GLU A 117 -0.79 16.71 9.31
N PHE A 118 0.06 16.46 8.33
CA PHE A 118 0.22 15.13 7.75
C PHE A 118 0.85 14.20 8.79
N VAL A 119 0.26 13.02 8.99
CA VAL A 119 0.75 12.08 10.00
C VAL A 119 1.03 10.70 9.45
N GLY A 120 0.65 10.41 8.22
CA GLY A 120 0.89 9.10 7.64
C GLY A 120 -0.04 8.84 6.49
N ALA A 121 -0.03 7.62 6.01
CA ALA A 121 -0.85 7.24 4.86
C ALA A 121 -1.17 5.76 4.90
N MET A 122 -2.13 5.35 4.10
CA MET A 122 -2.50 3.95 3.96
C MET A 122 -2.69 3.63 2.49
N ALA A 123 -2.23 2.46 2.08
CA ALA A 123 -2.56 1.91 0.78
C ALA A 123 -3.53 0.76 1.01
N VAL A 124 -4.61 0.74 0.25
CA VAL A 124 -5.54 -0.38 0.22
C VAL A 124 -5.44 -0.97 -1.17
N PHE A 125 -5.27 -2.28 -1.28
CA PHE A 125 -5.11 -2.85 -2.61
C PHE A 125 -5.76 -4.22 -2.68
N TRP A 126 -6.04 -4.64 -3.92
CA TRP A 126 -6.66 -5.93 -4.17
C TRP A 126 -6.12 -6.44 -5.49
N GLU A 127 -6.21 -7.75 -5.67
CA GLU A 127 -5.70 -8.35 -6.90
C GLU A 127 -6.54 -7.91 -8.08
N HIS A 128 -5.86 -7.60 -9.18
CA HIS A 128 -6.52 -7.14 -10.40
C HIS A 128 -5.78 -7.79 -11.57
N GLY A 129 -6.37 -8.77 -12.16
CA GLY A 129 -5.75 -9.44 -13.30
C GLY A 129 -5.95 -8.65 -14.55
N GLU A 130 -5.03 -8.78 -15.48
CA GLU A 130 -5.16 -8.13 -16.77
C GLU A 130 -6.40 -8.60 -17.49
N ASP A 131 -6.74 -9.88 -17.30
CA ASP A 131 -7.89 -10.42 -17.98
C ASP A 131 -9.19 -9.88 -17.47
N GLU A 132 -9.20 -9.31 -16.27
CA GLU A 132 -10.42 -8.74 -15.75
C GLU A 132 -10.90 -7.57 -16.55
N GLY A 133 -10.00 -6.90 -17.20
CA GLY A 133 -10.38 -5.77 -18.01
C GLY A 133 -10.79 -6.16 -19.39
N LYS A 134 -10.65 -7.42 -19.75
CA LYS A 134 -11.01 -7.83 -21.06
C LYS A 134 -12.26 -8.53 -21.02
N GLY A 135 -13.04 -8.40 -21.72
CA GLY A 135 -14.14 -9.16 -21.83
C GLY A 135 -14.94 -9.50 -20.65
N ARG A 136 -14.47 -9.32 -19.50
CA ARG A 136 -15.23 -9.58 -18.39
C ARG A 136 -16.11 -8.47 -18.21
N ALA A 137 -17.27 -8.69 -18.34
CA ALA A 137 -18.22 -7.69 -18.13
C ALA A 137 -18.04 -7.29 -16.75
N SER A 138 -17.75 -6.19 -16.51
CA SER A 138 -17.66 -5.76 -15.21
C SER A 138 -18.91 -5.85 -14.59
N PRO A 139 -19.02 -6.46 -13.58
CA PRO A 139 -20.31 -6.52 -12.92
C PRO A 139 -20.76 -5.18 -12.48
#